data_60fce61062bf8be41887c140a9b86f8a
#
_entry.id   60fce61062bf8be41887c140a9b86f8a
#
_cell.length_a   1.000
_cell.length_b   1.000
_cell.length_c   1.000
_cell.angle_alpha   90.00
_cell.angle_beta   90.00
_cell.angle_gamma   90.00
#
_symmetry.space_group_name_H-M   'P 1'
#
loop_
_entity.id
_entity.type
_entity.pdbx_description
1 polymer ?
#
loop_
_entity_poly.entity_id
_entity_poly.type
_entity_poly.pdbx_seq_one_letter_code
_entity_poly.pdbx_strand_id
1 'polypeptide(L)'
;MEVRLEHLTKKFPSRDKKKGKDVIAVSDFTFTIPDGELIGLLGPSGCGKSTTLHLISGLQKPTEGKIFFGEDDVTLLPAENRGIGLVFQNYALYPHLTVKQNILFPLENLKGKDKLSKEEMLKKAREAAKLVQIEELMERKPSELSGGQQQRVAIARALVKMPRVLLLDEPLSNLDARLRLQTREEIRRIQKETGITTIFVTHDQEEAMSISDRIVVMKEGVVHQIGKPQEVYDDPVNLFVAKFLGTPPINVFDGQVKNGRLYIGTEDVMAADGIADQPVYVGIRPEGFELCENGTFTCKGEHVEVMGRDISVICKHEAAHSDVIRAIIESEHMDDAAKEILRFTLAPHKVFLFSKETEMRL
;
A
#
# COMPACT_ATOMS: atom_id res chain seq x y z
N MET A 1 -6.59 8.05 -17.86
CA MET A 1 -6.45 9.51 -17.60
C MET A 1 -5.26 9.73 -16.70
N GLU A 2 -4.24 10.45 -17.13
CA GLU A 2 -3.12 10.86 -16.28
C GLU A 2 -3.60 11.77 -15.11
N VAL A 3 -3.05 11.58 -13.92
CA VAL A 3 -3.30 12.44 -12.76
C VAL A 3 -1.97 13.03 -12.28
N ARG A 4 -1.84 14.36 -12.30
CA ARG A 4 -0.63 15.05 -11.86
C ARG A 4 -0.90 15.87 -10.61
N LEU A 5 -0.10 15.59 -9.57
CA LEU A 5 -0.07 16.31 -8.31
C LEU A 5 1.20 17.17 -8.28
N GLU A 6 1.06 18.45 -8.05
CA GLU A 6 2.17 19.42 -8.01
C GLU A 6 2.20 20.12 -6.66
N HIS A 7 3.25 19.86 -5.87
CA HIS A 7 3.49 20.47 -4.55
C HIS A 7 2.28 20.44 -3.62
N LEU A 8 1.53 19.33 -3.66
CA LEU A 8 0.25 19.20 -2.95
C LEU A 8 0.48 19.19 -1.44
N THR A 9 -0.07 20.19 -0.75
CA THR A 9 0.06 20.35 0.70
C THR A 9 -1.32 20.55 1.34
N LYS A 10 -1.54 19.87 2.47
CA LYS A 10 -2.75 20.05 3.29
C LYS A 10 -2.39 20.27 4.75
N LYS A 11 -2.78 21.42 5.26
CA LYS A 11 -2.66 21.80 6.67
C LYS A 11 -4.05 21.89 7.28
N PHE A 12 -4.20 21.36 8.48
CA PHE A 12 -5.40 21.53 9.31
C PHE A 12 -5.06 22.38 10.51
N PRO A 13 -5.91 23.38 10.88
CA PRO A 13 -5.68 24.16 12.06
C PRO A 13 -5.66 23.28 13.32
N SER A 14 -4.73 23.57 14.22
CA SER A 14 -4.65 22.86 15.50
C SER A 14 -5.97 22.96 16.28
N ARG A 15 -6.47 21.83 16.78
CA ARG A 15 -7.64 21.80 17.68
C ARG A 15 -7.34 22.46 19.03
N ASP A 16 -6.08 22.44 19.43
CA ASP A 16 -5.61 23.08 20.66
C ASP A 16 -5.03 24.45 20.34
N LYS A 17 -5.85 25.49 20.52
CA LYS A 17 -5.46 26.90 20.29
C LYS A 17 -4.24 27.35 21.12
N LYS A 18 -3.88 26.62 22.19
CA LYS A 18 -2.71 26.91 23.02
C LYS A 18 -1.39 26.33 22.47
N LYS A 19 -1.44 25.29 21.62
CA LYS A 19 -0.25 24.66 21.01
C LYS A 19 0.12 25.25 19.64
N GLY A 20 -0.73 26.05 19.03
CA GLY A 20 -0.44 27.00 17.94
C GLY A 20 0.14 26.44 16.63
N LYS A 21 0.38 25.14 16.46
CA LYS A 21 0.94 24.57 15.23
C LYS A 21 -0.12 23.82 14.45
N ASP A 22 -0.29 24.16 13.18
CA ASP A 22 -1.12 23.42 12.25
C ASP A 22 -0.61 21.97 12.08
N VAL A 23 -1.54 21.05 11.89
CA VAL A 23 -1.22 19.65 11.58
C VAL A 23 -1.05 19.53 10.06
N ILE A 24 0.15 19.20 9.61
CA ILE A 24 0.42 18.95 8.19
C ILE A 24 0.05 17.50 7.91
N ALA A 25 -1.04 17.31 7.18
CA ALA A 25 -1.54 15.97 6.83
C ALA A 25 -0.96 15.46 5.50
N VAL A 26 -0.60 16.37 4.59
CA VAL A 26 0.13 16.09 3.35
C VAL A 26 1.12 17.23 3.15
N SER A 27 2.37 16.91 2.89
CA SER A 27 3.48 17.86 2.75
C SER A 27 4.15 17.70 1.40
N ASP A 28 4.04 18.72 0.56
CA ASP A 28 4.77 18.87 -0.71
C ASP A 28 4.73 17.60 -1.61
N PHE A 29 3.58 17.00 -1.76
CA PHE A 29 3.43 15.78 -2.56
C PHE A 29 3.39 16.10 -4.05
N THR A 30 4.45 15.72 -4.76
CA THR A 30 4.57 15.84 -6.22
C THR A 30 4.69 14.45 -6.84
N PHE A 31 3.75 14.11 -7.74
CA PHE A 31 3.75 12.82 -8.42
C PHE A 31 2.85 12.85 -9.66
N THR A 32 3.33 12.24 -10.75
CA THR A 32 2.52 12.00 -11.94
C THR A 32 2.12 10.54 -11.99
N ILE A 33 0.82 10.28 -11.88
CA ILE A 33 0.20 8.96 -12.01
C ILE A 33 -0.10 8.72 -13.49
N PRO A 34 0.54 7.75 -14.13
CA PRO A 34 0.32 7.46 -15.54
C PRO A 34 -1.12 7.02 -15.84
N ASP A 35 -1.55 7.25 -17.09
CA ASP A 35 -2.86 6.80 -17.55
C ASP A 35 -3.01 5.28 -17.45
N GLY A 36 -4.13 4.83 -16.91
CA GLY A 36 -4.47 3.41 -16.82
C GLY A 36 -3.66 2.61 -15.79
N GLU A 37 -2.86 3.24 -14.92
CA GLU A 37 -2.19 2.54 -13.82
C GLU A 37 -3.06 2.44 -12.57
N LEU A 38 -2.79 1.41 -11.77
CA LEU A 38 -3.35 1.21 -10.44
C LEU A 38 -2.28 1.56 -9.39
N ILE A 39 -2.53 2.61 -8.61
CA ILE A 39 -1.60 3.14 -7.61
C ILE A 39 -2.09 2.82 -6.20
N GLY A 40 -1.24 2.18 -5.41
CA GLY A 40 -1.49 1.96 -3.97
C GLY A 40 -0.85 3.05 -3.11
N LEU A 41 -1.66 3.81 -2.37
CA LEU A 41 -1.17 4.70 -1.31
C LEU A 41 -1.05 3.90 -0.02
N LEU A 42 0.18 3.71 0.45
CA LEU A 42 0.53 2.80 1.54
C LEU A 42 1.24 3.55 2.67
N GLY A 43 1.00 3.14 3.91
CA GLY A 43 1.66 3.74 5.07
C GLY A 43 0.88 3.52 6.38
N PRO A 44 1.45 3.86 7.54
CA PRO A 44 0.80 3.74 8.84
C PRO A 44 -0.51 4.53 8.92
N SER A 45 -1.36 4.17 9.90
CA SER A 45 -2.58 4.94 10.17
C SER A 45 -2.26 6.40 10.48
N GLY A 46 -3.04 7.32 9.90
CA GLY A 46 -2.84 8.77 10.11
C GLY A 46 -1.73 9.41 9.29
N CYS A 47 -1.04 8.70 8.39
CA CYS A 47 0.06 9.27 7.58
C CYS A 47 -0.39 10.16 6.40
N GLY A 48 -1.69 10.39 6.19
CA GLY A 48 -2.18 11.30 5.14
C GLY A 48 -2.81 10.66 3.91
N LYS A 49 -2.89 9.33 3.79
CA LYS A 49 -3.43 8.60 2.62
C LYS A 49 -4.84 9.02 2.23
N SER A 50 -5.81 8.85 3.14
CA SER A 50 -7.22 9.23 2.89
C SER A 50 -7.36 10.74 2.68
N THR A 51 -6.52 11.56 3.33
CA THR A 51 -6.46 13.00 3.06
C THR A 51 -6.05 13.27 1.62
N THR A 52 -4.99 12.62 1.13
CA THR A 52 -4.56 12.71 -0.27
C THR A 52 -5.66 12.31 -1.23
N LEU A 53 -6.34 11.18 -0.96
CA LEU A 53 -7.47 10.70 -1.75
C LEU A 53 -8.63 11.72 -1.76
N HIS A 54 -8.94 12.33 -0.60
CA HIS A 54 -9.96 13.37 -0.51
C HIS A 54 -9.57 14.68 -1.22
N LEU A 55 -8.29 15.01 -1.30
CA LEU A 55 -7.81 16.14 -2.12
C LEU A 55 -8.01 15.85 -3.61
N ILE A 56 -7.61 14.66 -4.08
CA ILE A 56 -7.78 14.24 -5.47
C ILE A 56 -9.27 14.17 -5.84
N SER A 57 -10.12 13.69 -4.94
CA SER A 57 -11.56 13.60 -5.17
C SER A 57 -12.27 14.97 -5.19
N GLY A 58 -11.69 16.03 -4.62
CA GLY A 58 -12.33 17.35 -4.46
C GLY A 58 -13.26 17.45 -3.25
N LEU A 59 -13.30 16.44 -2.38
CA LEU A 59 -13.99 16.52 -1.09
C LEU A 59 -13.29 17.47 -0.13
N GLN A 60 -11.98 17.65 -0.31
CA GLN A 60 -11.18 18.63 0.42
C GLN A 60 -10.39 19.50 -0.55
N LYS A 61 -10.20 20.77 -0.20
CA LYS A 61 -9.33 21.68 -0.95
C LYS A 61 -7.90 21.59 -0.41
N PRO A 62 -6.88 21.61 -1.26
CA PRO A 62 -5.49 21.73 -0.80
C PRO A 62 -5.25 23.09 -0.16
N THR A 63 -4.27 23.18 0.71
CA THR A 63 -3.76 24.45 1.25
C THR A 63 -2.81 25.10 0.26
N GLU A 64 -1.98 24.29 -0.41
CA GLU A 64 -1.02 24.69 -1.43
C GLU A 64 -0.94 23.61 -2.50
N GLY A 65 -0.42 23.95 -3.68
CA GLY A 65 -0.23 23.02 -4.80
C GLY A 65 -1.44 22.89 -5.72
N LYS A 66 -1.31 22.02 -6.72
CA LYS A 66 -2.29 21.84 -7.80
C LYS A 66 -2.55 20.38 -8.11
N ILE A 67 -3.71 20.10 -8.70
CA ILE A 67 -4.15 18.78 -9.15
C ILE A 67 -4.66 18.92 -10.58
N PHE A 68 -4.11 18.09 -11.47
CA PHE A 68 -4.51 18.05 -12.88
C PHE A 68 -5.02 16.66 -13.26
N PHE A 69 -6.04 16.62 -14.12
CA PHE A 69 -6.50 15.42 -14.81
C PHE A 69 -6.24 15.60 -16.30
N GLY A 70 -5.17 15.00 -16.82
CA GLY A 70 -4.57 15.38 -18.09
C GLY A 70 -4.15 16.86 -18.04
N GLU A 71 -4.66 17.65 -18.98
CA GLU A 71 -4.38 19.10 -19.05
C GLU A 71 -5.34 19.96 -18.19
N ASP A 72 -6.42 19.37 -17.64
CA ASP A 72 -7.43 20.10 -16.89
C ASP A 72 -6.97 20.36 -15.44
N ASP A 73 -6.82 21.62 -15.04
CA ASP A 73 -6.65 22.00 -13.62
C ASP A 73 -7.98 21.80 -12.86
N VAL A 74 -8.01 20.76 -12.03
CA VAL A 74 -9.19 20.38 -11.23
C VAL A 74 -9.07 20.81 -9.76
N THR A 75 -8.05 21.57 -9.40
CA THR A 75 -7.69 21.91 -8.02
C THR A 75 -8.87 22.48 -7.22
N LEU A 76 -9.60 23.41 -7.81
CA LEU A 76 -10.72 24.07 -7.17
C LEU A 76 -12.09 23.53 -7.59
N LEU A 77 -12.16 22.58 -8.54
CA LEU A 77 -13.41 21.97 -8.95
C LEU A 77 -14.00 21.13 -7.81
N PRO A 78 -15.30 21.22 -7.54
CA PRO A 78 -15.98 20.35 -6.59
C PRO A 78 -16.03 18.91 -7.12
N ALA A 79 -16.18 17.93 -6.22
CA ALA A 79 -16.10 16.50 -6.53
C ALA A 79 -17.04 16.07 -7.67
N GLU A 80 -18.26 16.60 -7.70
CA GLU A 80 -19.28 16.28 -8.71
C GLU A 80 -18.88 16.68 -10.13
N ASN A 81 -17.95 17.62 -10.29
CA ASN A 81 -17.48 18.13 -11.59
C ASN A 81 -16.12 17.56 -12.02
N ARG A 82 -15.46 16.73 -11.19
CA ARG A 82 -14.16 16.12 -11.52
C ARG A 82 -14.25 14.88 -12.39
N GLY A 83 -15.45 14.31 -12.56
CA GLY A 83 -15.63 13.07 -13.33
C GLY A 83 -14.97 11.87 -12.70
N ILE A 84 -14.97 11.78 -11.36
CA ILE A 84 -14.41 10.69 -10.59
C ILE A 84 -15.46 9.67 -10.15
N GLY A 85 -15.03 8.43 -9.91
CA GLY A 85 -15.75 7.43 -9.14
C GLY A 85 -15.08 7.28 -7.77
N LEU A 86 -15.84 7.33 -6.68
CA LEU A 86 -15.32 7.19 -5.33
C LEU A 86 -16.06 6.08 -4.59
N VAL A 87 -15.29 5.15 -4.02
CA VAL A 87 -15.77 4.10 -3.12
C VAL A 87 -15.22 4.39 -1.73
N PHE A 88 -16.10 4.57 -0.76
CA PHE A 88 -15.74 4.79 0.64
C PHE A 88 -15.51 3.48 1.38
N GLN A 89 -14.77 3.50 2.47
CA GLN A 89 -14.44 2.37 3.33
C GLN A 89 -15.69 1.58 3.82
N ASN A 90 -16.79 2.29 4.10
CA ASN A 90 -18.07 1.71 4.52
C ASN A 90 -19.03 1.46 3.35
N TYR A 91 -18.52 1.48 2.10
CA TYR A 91 -19.26 1.34 0.85
C TYR A 91 -20.32 2.42 0.59
N ALA A 92 -20.83 3.10 1.61
CA ALA A 92 -21.83 4.17 1.57
C ALA A 92 -23.06 3.84 0.69
N LEU A 93 -23.54 2.59 0.74
CA LEU A 93 -24.74 2.17 0.02
C LEU A 93 -26.00 2.75 0.68
N TYR A 94 -26.98 3.07 -0.13
CA TYR A 94 -28.30 3.49 0.33
C TYR A 94 -29.08 2.26 0.80
N PRO A 95 -29.31 2.06 2.12
CA PRO A 95 -29.82 0.77 2.64
C PRO A 95 -31.27 0.50 2.28
N HIS A 96 -32.05 1.54 1.98
CA HIS A 96 -33.45 1.45 1.59
C HIS A 96 -33.65 1.20 0.09
N LEU A 97 -32.61 1.38 -0.73
CA LEU A 97 -32.64 1.14 -2.17
C LEU A 97 -32.14 -0.26 -2.52
N THR A 98 -32.68 -0.86 -3.59
CA THR A 98 -32.14 -2.09 -4.16
C THR A 98 -30.75 -1.88 -4.78
N VAL A 99 -30.04 -2.95 -5.12
CA VAL A 99 -28.77 -2.90 -5.88
C VAL A 99 -28.94 -2.09 -7.17
N LYS A 100 -29.97 -2.42 -7.96
CA LYS A 100 -30.31 -1.68 -9.19
C LYS A 100 -30.48 -0.19 -8.95
N GLN A 101 -31.23 0.19 -7.93
CA GLN A 101 -31.47 1.59 -7.59
C GLN A 101 -30.19 2.29 -7.10
N ASN A 102 -29.35 1.60 -6.30
CA ASN A 102 -28.05 2.13 -5.90
C ASN A 102 -27.17 2.45 -7.12
N ILE A 103 -27.12 1.55 -8.12
CA ILE A 103 -26.33 1.72 -9.34
C ILE A 103 -26.94 2.82 -10.24
N LEU A 104 -28.26 2.92 -10.34
CA LEU A 104 -28.95 3.93 -11.14
C LEU A 104 -28.82 5.35 -10.56
N PHE A 105 -28.73 5.49 -9.23
CA PHE A 105 -28.75 6.76 -8.55
C PHE A 105 -27.82 7.84 -9.12
N PRO A 106 -26.55 7.57 -9.46
CA PRO A 106 -25.67 8.55 -10.10
C PRO A 106 -26.18 9.01 -11.47
N LEU A 107 -26.85 8.16 -12.22
CA LEU A 107 -27.39 8.47 -13.57
C LEU A 107 -28.67 9.32 -13.49
N GLU A 108 -29.52 9.06 -12.50
CA GLU A 108 -30.77 9.80 -12.28
C GLU A 108 -30.52 11.28 -11.93
N ASN A 109 -29.34 11.56 -11.36
CA ASN A 109 -28.93 12.91 -11.00
C ASN A 109 -28.26 13.70 -12.15
N LEU A 110 -28.13 13.11 -13.34
CA LEU A 110 -27.62 13.81 -14.52
C LEU A 110 -28.61 14.86 -15.00
N LYS A 111 -28.10 16.05 -15.36
CA LYS A 111 -28.90 17.21 -15.77
C LYS A 111 -28.49 17.71 -17.15
N GLY A 112 -29.39 18.44 -17.79
CA GLY A 112 -29.12 19.12 -19.05
C GLY A 112 -28.80 18.16 -20.18
N LYS A 113 -27.69 18.38 -20.87
CA LYS A 113 -27.26 17.59 -22.05
C LYS A 113 -26.87 16.15 -21.71
N ASP A 114 -26.51 15.89 -20.45
CA ASP A 114 -26.05 14.57 -20.02
C ASP A 114 -27.21 13.68 -19.52
N LYS A 115 -28.44 14.19 -19.53
CA LYS A 115 -29.63 13.46 -19.08
C LYS A 115 -29.90 12.27 -20.02
N LEU A 116 -29.97 11.07 -19.45
CA LEU A 116 -30.22 9.82 -20.17
C LEU A 116 -31.71 9.43 -20.11
N SER A 117 -32.17 8.69 -21.09
CA SER A 117 -33.45 7.99 -21.06
C SER A 117 -33.42 6.86 -20.02
N LYS A 118 -34.62 6.41 -19.58
CA LYS A 118 -34.73 5.26 -18.64
C LYS A 118 -34.09 4.00 -19.22
N GLU A 119 -34.22 3.75 -20.51
CA GLU A 119 -33.66 2.58 -21.19
C GLU A 119 -32.14 2.63 -21.18
N GLU A 120 -31.57 3.78 -21.52
CA GLU A 120 -30.10 3.99 -21.49
C GLU A 120 -29.53 3.83 -20.08
N MET A 121 -30.19 4.39 -19.05
CA MET A 121 -29.79 4.23 -17.66
C MET A 121 -29.82 2.77 -17.23
N LEU A 122 -30.88 2.02 -17.57
CA LEU A 122 -31.00 0.59 -17.27
C LEU A 122 -29.92 -0.25 -17.98
N LYS A 123 -29.63 0.08 -19.24
CA LYS A 123 -28.56 -0.57 -20.02
C LYS A 123 -27.21 -0.37 -19.33
N LYS A 124 -26.83 0.87 -19.00
CA LYS A 124 -25.60 1.19 -18.29
C LYS A 124 -25.51 0.52 -16.91
N ALA A 125 -26.61 0.49 -16.16
CA ALA A 125 -26.64 -0.17 -14.85
C ALA A 125 -26.42 -1.68 -14.97
N ARG A 126 -26.97 -2.36 -15.99
CA ARG A 126 -26.71 -3.77 -16.26
C ARG A 126 -25.29 -4.03 -16.68
N GLU A 127 -24.73 -3.20 -17.56
CA GLU A 127 -23.32 -3.28 -17.97
C GLU A 127 -22.38 -3.15 -16.77
N ALA A 128 -22.63 -2.18 -15.87
CA ALA A 128 -21.86 -2.03 -14.65
C ALA A 128 -22.03 -3.22 -13.70
N ALA A 129 -23.26 -3.75 -13.55
CA ALA A 129 -23.50 -4.93 -12.72
C ALA A 129 -22.81 -6.19 -13.27
N LYS A 130 -22.80 -6.35 -14.60
CA LYS A 130 -22.10 -7.43 -15.30
C LYS A 130 -20.59 -7.36 -15.10
N LEU A 131 -20.00 -6.18 -15.21
CA LEU A 131 -18.57 -5.95 -15.03
C LEU A 131 -18.08 -6.43 -13.64
N VAL A 132 -18.91 -6.23 -12.61
CA VAL A 132 -18.60 -6.67 -11.23
C VAL A 132 -19.32 -7.97 -10.83
N GLN A 133 -19.95 -8.69 -11.77
CA GLN A 133 -20.56 -10.01 -11.57
C GLN A 133 -21.65 -10.05 -10.48
N ILE A 134 -22.61 -9.11 -10.52
CA ILE A 134 -23.73 -9.03 -9.58
C ILE A 134 -25.11 -8.87 -10.26
N GLU A 135 -25.24 -9.28 -11.51
CA GLU A 135 -26.49 -9.11 -12.26
C GLU A 135 -27.69 -9.80 -11.56
N GLU A 136 -27.48 -10.97 -10.98
CA GLU A 136 -28.49 -11.74 -10.26
C GLU A 136 -28.91 -11.10 -8.94
N LEU A 137 -28.17 -10.11 -8.43
CA LEU A 137 -28.44 -9.43 -7.17
C LEU A 137 -29.19 -8.10 -7.33
N MET A 138 -29.51 -7.69 -8.56
CA MET A 138 -30.04 -6.35 -8.88
C MET A 138 -31.32 -5.96 -8.11
N GLU A 139 -32.16 -6.92 -7.75
CA GLU A 139 -33.42 -6.68 -7.05
C GLU A 139 -33.29 -6.81 -5.52
N ARG A 140 -32.11 -7.23 -5.00
CA ARG A 140 -31.83 -7.34 -3.55
C ARG A 140 -31.51 -5.97 -2.93
N LYS A 141 -31.68 -5.90 -1.60
CA LYS A 141 -31.24 -4.75 -0.79
C LYS A 141 -29.84 -4.99 -0.19
N PRO A 142 -29.11 -3.94 0.17
CA PRO A 142 -27.78 -4.08 0.80
C PRO A 142 -27.75 -5.00 2.02
N SER A 143 -28.80 -5.02 2.84
CA SER A 143 -28.91 -5.86 4.04
C SER A 143 -28.97 -7.37 3.73
N GLU A 144 -29.25 -7.75 2.49
CA GLU A 144 -29.35 -9.14 2.02
C GLU A 144 -28.04 -9.61 1.36
N LEU A 145 -26.98 -8.80 1.40
CA LEU A 145 -25.70 -9.01 0.71
C LEU A 145 -24.57 -9.26 1.69
N SER A 146 -23.62 -10.11 1.31
CA SER A 146 -22.33 -10.21 2.00
C SER A 146 -21.50 -8.94 1.82
N GLY A 147 -20.48 -8.73 2.67
CA GLY A 147 -19.58 -7.56 2.57
C GLY A 147 -18.94 -7.40 1.19
N GLY A 148 -18.45 -8.47 0.58
CA GLY A 148 -17.88 -8.43 -0.77
C GLY A 148 -18.92 -8.13 -1.85
N GLN A 149 -20.16 -8.60 -1.71
CA GLN A 149 -21.25 -8.24 -2.62
C GLN A 149 -21.61 -6.75 -2.48
N GLN A 150 -21.67 -6.22 -1.25
CA GLN A 150 -21.89 -4.78 -1.01
C GLN A 150 -20.78 -3.93 -1.65
N GLN A 151 -19.54 -4.35 -1.52
CA GLN A 151 -18.41 -3.70 -2.16
C GLN A 151 -18.52 -3.68 -3.68
N ARG A 152 -18.85 -4.81 -4.31
CA ARG A 152 -19.09 -4.88 -5.76
C ARG A 152 -20.20 -3.92 -6.19
N VAL A 153 -21.27 -3.80 -5.42
CA VAL A 153 -22.33 -2.80 -5.67
C VAL A 153 -21.79 -1.37 -5.61
N ALA A 154 -20.94 -1.05 -4.61
CA ALA A 154 -20.33 0.26 -4.50
C ALA A 154 -19.39 0.57 -5.68
N ILE A 155 -18.61 -0.41 -6.12
CA ILE A 155 -17.76 -0.29 -7.31
C ILE A 155 -18.62 -0.10 -8.57
N ALA A 156 -19.67 -0.90 -8.79
CA ALA A 156 -20.58 -0.74 -9.92
C ALA A 156 -21.21 0.66 -9.95
N ARG A 157 -21.66 1.17 -8.79
CA ARG A 157 -22.20 2.53 -8.65
C ARG A 157 -21.16 3.59 -9.01
N ALA A 158 -19.91 3.40 -8.61
CA ALA A 158 -18.83 4.34 -8.96
C ALA A 158 -18.50 4.30 -10.47
N LEU A 159 -18.58 3.12 -11.09
CA LEU A 159 -18.22 2.90 -12.50
C LEU A 159 -19.34 3.21 -13.49
N VAL A 160 -20.61 3.23 -13.08
CA VAL A 160 -21.76 3.34 -13.99
C VAL A 160 -21.74 4.57 -14.92
N LYS A 161 -21.04 5.63 -14.49
CA LYS A 161 -20.81 6.85 -15.28
C LYS A 161 -19.52 6.78 -16.11
N MET A 162 -18.76 5.69 -16.05
CA MET A 162 -17.42 5.55 -16.64
C MET A 162 -16.52 6.75 -16.27
N PRO A 163 -16.08 6.81 -15.02
CA PRO A 163 -15.31 7.94 -14.52
C PRO A 163 -13.93 8.02 -15.16
N ARG A 164 -13.33 9.22 -15.16
CA ARG A 164 -11.95 9.46 -15.62
C ARG A 164 -10.92 8.81 -14.69
N VAL A 165 -11.21 8.81 -13.37
CA VAL A 165 -10.36 8.26 -12.30
C VAL A 165 -11.24 7.54 -11.29
N LEU A 166 -10.82 6.36 -10.84
CA LEU A 166 -11.46 5.58 -9.78
C LEU A 166 -10.65 5.71 -8.50
N LEU A 167 -11.31 6.08 -7.41
CA LEU A 167 -10.72 6.27 -6.09
C LEU A 167 -11.35 5.28 -5.11
N LEU A 168 -10.52 4.53 -4.39
CA LEU A 168 -10.96 3.51 -3.45
C LEU A 168 -10.33 3.78 -2.07
N ASP A 169 -11.15 4.12 -1.08
CA ASP A 169 -10.69 4.39 0.29
C ASP A 169 -10.83 3.14 1.15
N GLU A 170 -9.72 2.47 1.44
CA GLU A 170 -9.61 1.21 2.19
C GLU A 170 -10.65 0.14 1.77
N PRO A 171 -10.72 -0.22 0.48
CA PRO A 171 -11.82 -1.02 -0.05
C PRO A 171 -11.90 -2.43 0.54
N LEU A 172 -10.83 -2.95 1.14
CA LEU A 172 -10.73 -4.35 1.60
C LEU A 172 -10.76 -4.50 3.13
N SER A 173 -10.77 -3.39 3.88
CA SER A 173 -10.60 -3.40 5.34
C SER A 173 -11.70 -4.14 6.12
N ASN A 174 -12.93 -4.18 5.59
CA ASN A 174 -14.10 -4.76 6.25
C ASN A 174 -14.39 -6.21 5.82
N LEU A 175 -13.43 -6.90 5.18
CA LEU A 175 -13.58 -8.24 4.64
C LEU A 175 -12.75 -9.26 5.42
N ASP A 176 -13.25 -10.50 5.53
CA ASP A 176 -12.44 -11.63 6.00
C ASP A 176 -11.30 -11.96 5.00
N ALA A 177 -10.29 -12.72 5.44
CA ALA A 177 -9.08 -12.99 4.69
C ALA A 177 -9.34 -13.62 3.31
N ARG A 178 -10.28 -14.58 3.22
CA ARG A 178 -10.62 -15.26 1.96
C ARG A 178 -11.30 -14.30 0.98
N LEU A 179 -12.28 -13.55 1.47
CA LEU A 179 -13.04 -12.61 0.67
C LEU A 179 -12.16 -11.43 0.24
N ARG A 180 -11.22 -11.02 1.09
CA ARG A 180 -10.22 -9.99 0.79
C ARG A 180 -9.37 -10.38 -0.42
N LEU A 181 -8.86 -11.62 -0.44
CA LEU A 181 -8.07 -12.11 -1.58
C LEU A 181 -8.87 -12.09 -2.88
N GLN A 182 -10.09 -12.62 -2.88
CA GLN A 182 -10.96 -12.64 -4.06
C GLN A 182 -11.29 -11.23 -4.56
N THR A 183 -11.59 -10.31 -3.64
CA THR A 183 -11.95 -8.92 -4.00
C THR A 183 -10.75 -8.14 -4.51
N ARG A 184 -9.56 -8.42 -4.00
CA ARG A 184 -8.29 -7.86 -4.49
C ARG A 184 -8.06 -8.21 -5.96
N GLU A 185 -8.20 -9.48 -6.32
CA GLU A 185 -8.12 -9.95 -7.71
C GLU A 185 -9.20 -9.32 -8.59
N GLU A 186 -10.41 -9.16 -8.07
CA GLU A 186 -11.53 -8.53 -8.75
C GLU A 186 -11.26 -7.04 -9.06
N ILE A 187 -10.76 -6.26 -8.10
CA ILE A 187 -10.37 -4.86 -8.32
C ILE A 187 -9.34 -4.78 -9.43
N ARG A 188 -8.32 -5.65 -9.41
CA ARG A 188 -7.30 -5.68 -10.45
C ARG A 188 -7.88 -6.04 -11.82
N ARG A 189 -8.76 -7.04 -11.89
CA ARG A 189 -9.46 -7.43 -13.13
C ARG A 189 -10.26 -6.26 -13.71
N ILE A 190 -11.11 -5.62 -12.89
CA ILE A 190 -11.94 -4.49 -13.30
C ILE A 190 -11.06 -3.36 -13.83
N GLN A 191 -9.98 -3.02 -13.14
CA GLN A 191 -9.05 -1.98 -13.56
C GLN A 191 -8.41 -2.32 -14.92
N LYS A 192 -7.97 -3.57 -15.14
CA LYS A 192 -7.40 -4.01 -16.42
C LYS A 192 -8.42 -4.00 -17.57
N GLU A 193 -9.66 -4.46 -17.32
CA GLU A 193 -10.72 -4.47 -18.32
C GLU A 193 -11.18 -3.07 -18.72
N THR A 194 -11.21 -2.14 -17.76
CA THR A 194 -11.69 -0.76 -18.01
C THR A 194 -10.58 0.18 -18.44
N GLY A 195 -9.32 -0.10 -18.12
CA GLY A 195 -8.18 0.81 -18.32
C GLY A 195 -8.29 2.11 -17.51
N ILE A 196 -9.16 2.19 -16.51
CA ILE A 196 -9.35 3.40 -15.70
C ILE A 196 -8.17 3.57 -14.74
N THR A 197 -7.58 4.76 -14.72
CA THR A 197 -6.60 5.14 -13.70
C THR A 197 -7.23 5.01 -12.33
N THR A 198 -6.63 4.18 -11.49
CA THR A 198 -7.20 3.82 -10.19
C THR A 198 -6.22 4.14 -9.08
N ILE A 199 -6.70 4.79 -8.03
CA ILE A 199 -5.91 5.08 -6.81
C ILE A 199 -6.63 4.45 -5.64
N PHE A 200 -5.96 3.60 -4.90
CA PHE A 200 -6.54 3.03 -3.69
C PHE A 200 -5.65 3.26 -2.48
N VAL A 201 -6.30 3.41 -1.34
CA VAL A 201 -5.67 3.57 -0.03
C VAL A 201 -5.74 2.25 0.71
N THR A 202 -4.64 1.83 1.30
CA THR A 202 -4.61 0.70 2.23
C THR A 202 -3.52 0.90 3.29
N HIS A 203 -3.67 0.23 4.41
CA HIS A 203 -2.62 0.05 5.42
C HIS A 203 -2.00 -1.36 5.35
N ASP A 204 -2.56 -2.23 4.51
CA ASP A 204 -2.09 -3.60 4.29
C ASP A 204 -1.10 -3.62 3.12
N GLN A 205 0.14 -4.00 3.42
CA GLN A 205 1.21 -4.07 2.43
C GLN A 205 1.00 -5.18 1.39
N GLU A 206 0.41 -6.32 1.78
CA GLU A 206 0.14 -7.42 0.84
C GLU A 206 -0.87 -7.00 -0.23
N GLU A 207 -1.88 -6.21 0.17
CA GLU A 207 -2.84 -5.63 -0.76
C GLU A 207 -2.13 -4.73 -1.77
N ALA A 208 -1.36 -3.75 -1.27
CA ALA A 208 -0.66 -2.80 -2.13
C ALA A 208 0.34 -3.50 -3.05
N MET A 209 1.16 -4.39 -2.52
CA MET A 209 2.21 -5.07 -3.29
C MET A 209 1.67 -6.01 -4.36
N SER A 210 0.50 -6.63 -4.13
CA SER A 210 -0.01 -7.65 -5.05
C SER A 210 -0.74 -7.12 -6.27
N ILE A 211 -1.44 -5.98 -6.16
CA ILE A 211 -2.30 -5.49 -7.25
C ILE A 211 -1.86 -4.18 -7.88
N SER A 212 -0.99 -3.40 -7.21
CA SER A 212 -0.56 -2.09 -7.73
C SER A 212 0.45 -2.22 -8.87
N ASP A 213 0.37 -1.31 -9.83
CA ASP A 213 1.44 -1.08 -10.80
C ASP A 213 2.58 -0.29 -10.13
N ARG A 214 2.25 0.65 -9.24
CA ARG A 214 3.18 1.37 -8.36
C ARG A 214 2.59 1.56 -6.97
N ILE A 215 3.46 1.64 -5.98
CA ILE A 215 3.10 2.01 -4.61
C ILE A 215 3.74 3.35 -4.24
N VAL A 216 3.04 4.09 -3.39
CA VAL A 216 3.51 5.33 -2.76
C VAL A 216 3.57 5.08 -1.26
N VAL A 217 4.78 5.01 -0.71
CA VAL A 217 4.98 4.79 0.74
C VAL A 217 5.02 6.13 1.44
N MET A 218 4.09 6.32 2.38
CA MET A 218 3.90 7.59 3.11
C MET A 218 4.11 7.42 4.61
N LYS A 219 4.71 8.44 5.25
CA LYS A 219 4.81 8.56 6.71
C LYS A 219 4.65 10.03 7.09
N GLU A 220 3.78 10.31 8.09
CA GLU A 220 3.61 11.65 8.66
C GLU A 220 3.38 12.77 7.63
N GLY A 221 2.59 12.48 6.61
CA GLY A 221 2.27 13.43 5.52
C GLY A 221 3.33 13.52 4.42
N VAL A 222 4.46 12.85 4.56
CA VAL A 222 5.57 12.89 3.61
C VAL A 222 5.61 11.61 2.78
N VAL A 223 5.89 11.73 1.50
CA VAL A 223 6.18 10.61 0.61
C VAL A 223 7.65 10.23 0.77
N HIS A 224 7.90 8.97 1.11
CA HIS A 224 9.26 8.43 1.27
C HIS A 224 9.79 7.78 0.01
N GLN A 225 8.95 6.97 -0.66
CA GLN A 225 9.35 6.29 -1.89
C GLN A 225 8.14 6.01 -2.79
N ILE A 226 8.38 6.09 -4.10
CA ILE A 226 7.43 5.72 -5.15
C ILE A 226 8.14 4.77 -6.11
N GLY A 227 7.51 3.66 -6.46
CA GLY A 227 8.07 2.70 -7.41
C GLY A 227 7.18 1.49 -7.63
N LYS A 228 7.63 0.55 -8.45
CA LYS A 228 6.97 -0.74 -8.54
C LYS A 228 7.12 -1.48 -7.20
N PRO A 229 6.13 -2.27 -6.77
CA PRO A 229 6.17 -2.93 -5.46
C PRO A 229 7.47 -3.68 -5.20
N GLN A 230 7.92 -4.51 -6.14
CA GLN A 230 9.15 -5.28 -5.99
C GLN A 230 10.41 -4.40 -5.93
N GLU A 231 10.48 -3.34 -6.75
CA GLU A 231 11.60 -2.39 -6.73
C GLU A 231 11.73 -1.70 -5.35
N VAL A 232 10.59 -1.27 -4.78
CA VAL A 232 10.58 -0.62 -3.45
C VAL A 232 10.96 -1.61 -2.34
N TYR A 233 10.60 -2.89 -2.47
CA TYR A 233 10.96 -3.93 -1.52
C TYR A 233 12.45 -4.28 -1.58
N ASP A 234 13.00 -4.44 -2.80
CA ASP A 234 14.39 -4.86 -3.04
C ASP A 234 15.39 -3.71 -2.94
N ASP A 235 14.94 -2.44 -3.10
CA ASP A 235 15.80 -1.26 -3.01
C ASP A 235 15.13 -0.13 -2.19
N PRO A 236 14.95 -0.33 -0.87
CA PRO A 236 14.35 0.67 0.00
C PRO A 236 15.30 1.87 0.19
N VAL A 237 14.81 3.10 -0.06
CA VAL A 237 15.61 4.33 0.03
C VAL A 237 16.01 4.70 1.46
N ASN A 238 15.33 4.19 2.47
CA ASN A 238 15.65 4.45 3.88
C ASN A 238 15.17 3.32 4.79
N LEU A 239 15.62 3.37 6.03
CA LEU A 239 15.32 2.37 7.06
C LEU A 239 13.82 2.26 7.35
N PHE A 240 13.07 3.37 7.27
CA PHE A 240 11.62 3.33 7.46
C PHE A 240 10.94 2.47 6.40
N VAL A 241 11.22 2.70 5.11
CA VAL A 241 10.64 1.91 4.00
C VAL A 241 11.03 0.45 4.12
N ALA A 242 12.29 0.16 4.47
CA ALA A 242 12.78 -1.20 4.68
C ALA A 242 12.02 -1.94 5.79
N LYS A 243 11.79 -1.26 6.93
CA LYS A 243 11.04 -1.81 8.09
C LYS A 243 9.55 -1.94 7.82
N PHE A 244 9.00 -1.03 7.02
CA PHE A 244 7.56 -0.97 6.78
C PHE A 244 7.10 -2.03 5.79
N LEU A 245 7.94 -2.45 4.84
CA LEU A 245 7.61 -3.46 3.83
C LEU A 245 8.22 -4.82 4.18
N GLY A 246 7.40 -5.85 4.06
CA GLY A 246 7.74 -7.26 4.30
C GLY A 246 7.04 -7.84 5.52
N THR A 247 6.54 -9.08 5.37
CA THR A 247 5.94 -9.88 6.45
C THR A 247 6.60 -11.27 6.43
N PRO A 248 7.45 -11.58 7.41
CA PRO A 248 7.89 -10.76 8.55
C PRO A 248 8.71 -9.52 8.14
N PRO A 249 8.81 -8.51 9.04
CA PRO A 249 9.61 -7.32 8.76
C PRO A 249 11.11 -7.63 8.71
N ILE A 250 11.86 -6.72 8.09
CA ILE A 250 13.33 -6.78 8.02
C ILE A 250 13.93 -6.81 9.43
N ASN A 251 14.93 -7.67 9.66
CA ASN A 251 15.71 -7.66 10.89
C ASN A 251 16.73 -6.52 10.84
N VAL A 252 16.87 -5.76 11.93
CA VAL A 252 17.80 -4.62 11.99
C VAL A 252 18.81 -4.83 13.09
N PHE A 253 20.08 -4.57 12.76
CA PHE A 253 21.22 -4.73 13.65
C PHE A 253 22.05 -3.44 13.69
N ASP A 254 22.75 -3.27 14.83
CA ASP A 254 23.86 -2.34 14.89
C ASP A 254 25.09 -2.96 14.22
N GLY A 255 25.64 -2.24 13.25
CA GLY A 255 26.84 -2.68 12.53
C GLY A 255 27.85 -1.58 12.34
N GLN A 256 29.00 -1.97 11.80
CA GLN A 256 30.09 -1.06 11.48
C GLN A 256 30.75 -1.50 10.15
N VAL A 257 30.94 -0.55 9.24
CA VAL A 257 31.83 -0.73 8.11
C VAL A 257 33.23 -0.32 8.53
N LYS A 258 34.23 -1.20 8.29
CA LYS A 258 35.62 -0.96 8.58
C LYS A 258 36.51 -1.68 7.56
N ASN A 259 37.42 -0.93 6.93
CA ASN A 259 38.37 -1.44 5.92
C ASN A 259 37.64 -2.23 4.80
N GLY A 260 36.51 -1.73 4.30
CA GLY A 260 35.72 -2.40 3.25
C GLY A 260 35.01 -3.70 3.67
N ARG A 261 34.88 -3.94 4.98
CA ARG A 261 34.17 -5.09 5.54
C ARG A 261 33.03 -4.63 6.45
N LEU A 262 31.93 -5.39 6.44
CA LEU A 262 30.78 -5.19 7.34
C LEU A 262 30.92 -6.08 8.56
N TYR A 263 30.81 -5.44 9.72
CA TYR A 263 30.78 -6.13 11.03
C TYR A 263 29.39 -5.96 11.67
N ILE A 264 28.86 -7.04 12.23
CA ILE A 264 27.70 -7.03 13.15
C ILE A 264 28.21 -7.56 14.49
N GLY A 265 28.18 -6.72 15.54
CA GLY A 265 28.90 -7.02 16.78
C GLY A 265 30.40 -7.17 16.50
N THR A 266 30.95 -8.35 16.77
CA THR A 266 32.36 -8.69 16.51
C THR A 266 32.57 -9.54 15.25
N GLU A 267 31.49 -9.96 14.60
CA GLU A 267 31.52 -10.88 13.46
C GLU A 267 31.71 -10.12 12.15
N ASP A 268 32.69 -10.57 11.35
CA ASP A 268 32.93 -10.11 9.98
C ASP A 268 31.98 -10.87 9.06
N VAL A 269 30.90 -10.24 8.65
CA VAL A 269 29.79 -10.94 7.98
C VAL A 269 29.86 -10.92 6.45
N MET A 270 30.40 -9.84 5.85
CA MET A 270 30.55 -9.75 4.40
C MET A 270 31.40 -8.55 3.96
N ALA A 271 31.72 -8.46 2.66
CA ALA A 271 32.34 -7.28 2.06
C ALA A 271 31.34 -6.09 2.04
N ALA A 272 31.86 -4.87 2.19
CA ALA A 272 31.12 -3.61 2.12
C ALA A 272 31.86 -2.61 1.24
N ASP A 273 32.22 -3.03 0.01
CA ASP A 273 33.02 -2.24 -0.92
C ASP A 273 32.28 -0.94 -1.30
N GLY A 274 33.05 0.14 -1.37
CA GLY A 274 32.55 1.46 -1.77
C GLY A 274 31.87 2.27 -0.64
N ILE A 275 31.73 1.69 0.57
CA ILE A 275 31.17 2.38 1.74
C ILE A 275 32.33 2.77 2.68
N ALA A 276 32.36 4.05 3.07
CA ALA A 276 33.36 4.58 4.00
C ALA A 276 33.21 3.95 5.41
N ASP A 277 34.32 3.90 6.14
CA ASP A 277 34.34 3.43 7.53
C ASP A 277 33.40 4.26 8.40
N GLN A 278 32.32 3.65 8.86
CA GLN A 278 31.30 4.32 9.68
C GLN A 278 30.40 3.33 10.42
N PRO A 279 29.75 3.76 11.52
CA PRO A 279 28.67 2.98 12.13
C PRO A 279 27.43 3.02 11.22
N VAL A 280 26.77 1.88 11.09
CA VAL A 280 25.59 1.70 10.20
C VAL A 280 24.47 0.95 10.90
N TYR A 281 23.24 1.12 10.42
CA TYR A 281 22.19 0.14 10.63
C TYR A 281 22.26 -0.89 9.50
N VAL A 282 22.21 -2.17 9.88
CA VAL A 282 22.22 -3.30 8.95
C VAL A 282 20.82 -3.90 8.92
N GLY A 283 20.13 -3.79 7.81
CA GLY A 283 18.85 -4.44 7.59
C GLY A 283 19.04 -5.76 6.83
N ILE A 284 18.53 -6.86 7.35
CA ILE A 284 18.58 -8.16 6.70
C ILE A 284 17.17 -8.69 6.52
N ARG A 285 16.74 -8.95 5.27
CA ARG A 285 15.44 -9.57 5.02
C ARG A 285 15.38 -10.98 5.63
N PRO A 286 14.21 -11.44 6.11
CA PRO A 286 14.09 -12.79 6.68
C PRO A 286 14.56 -13.90 5.75
N GLU A 287 14.34 -13.77 4.45
CA GLU A 287 14.80 -14.70 3.42
C GLU A 287 16.28 -14.50 3.00
N GLY A 288 16.98 -13.57 3.61
CA GLY A 288 18.40 -13.32 3.37
C GLY A 288 19.35 -14.14 4.27
N PHE A 289 18.81 -15.00 5.13
CA PHE A 289 19.59 -15.89 5.99
C PHE A 289 19.66 -17.29 5.36
N GLU A 290 20.87 -17.72 4.99
CA GLU A 290 21.15 -19.05 4.45
C GLU A 290 21.84 -19.89 5.52
N LEU A 291 21.18 -20.93 6.04
CA LEU A 291 21.71 -21.78 7.09
C LEU A 291 22.90 -22.57 6.56
N CYS A 292 24.07 -22.45 7.22
CA CYS A 292 25.31 -23.05 6.76
C CYS A 292 26.25 -23.30 7.94
N GLU A 293 26.88 -24.47 8.03
CA GLU A 293 27.81 -24.83 9.11
C GLU A 293 29.02 -23.88 9.21
N ASN A 294 29.49 -23.34 8.08
CA ASN A 294 30.60 -22.39 8.00
C ASN A 294 30.13 -20.92 7.89
N GLY A 295 28.87 -20.63 8.21
CA GLY A 295 28.33 -19.30 8.17
C GLY A 295 29.06 -18.31 9.08
N THR A 296 29.21 -17.07 8.62
CA THR A 296 29.93 -16.00 9.31
C THR A 296 29.10 -15.23 10.31
N PHE A 297 27.78 -15.42 10.30
CA PHE A 297 26.83 -14.77 11.21
C PHE A 297 26.20 -15.81 12.14
N THR A 298 26.32 -15.60 13.44
CA THR A 298 25.90 -16.58 14.46
C THR A 298 24.74 -16.05 15.28
N CYS A 299 23.70 -16.87 15.46
CA CYS A 299 22.56 -16.55 16.31
C CYS A 299 22.29 -17.66 17.32
N LYS A 300 21.68 -17.30 18.46
CA LYS A 300 21.14 -18.26 19.42
C LYS A 300 19.72 -18.64 18.98
N GLY A 301 19.51 -19.93 18.59
CA GLY A 301 18.22 -20.50 18.27
C GLY A 301 17.29 -20.54 19.48
N GLU A 302 16.01 -20.23 19.31
CA GLU A 302 14.98 -20.36 20.34
C GLU A 302 13.95 -21.42 19.99
N HIS A 303 13.29 -21.29 18.81
CA HIS A 303 12.32 -22.26 18.31
C HIS A 303 12.09 -22.09 16.81
N VAL A 304 11.37 -23.05 16.23
CA VAL A 304 11.03 -23.08 14.80
C VAL A 304 9.51 -23.10 14.67
N GLU A 305 8.99 -22.20 13.82
CA GLU A 305 7.58 -22.15 13.44
C GLU A 305 7.43 -22.72 12.02
N VAL A 306 6.59 -23.76 11.85
CA VAL A 306 6.35 -24.36 10.53
C VAL A 306 5.30 -23.60 9.77
N MET A 307 5.61 -23.13 8.56
CA MET A 307 4.75 -22.32 7.71
C MET A 307 4.43 -23.01 6.36
N GLY A 308 4.33 -24.32 6.36
CA GLY A 308 4.09 -25.12 5.15
C GLY A 308 5.39 -25.44 4.43
N ARG A 309 5.65 -24.83 3.26
CA ARG A 309 6.89 -25.03 2.49
C ARG A 309 8.13 -24.47 3.19
N ASP A 310 7.93 -23.36 3.88
CA ASP A 310 9.00 -22.64 4.55
C ASP A 310 8.86 -22.80 6.07
N ILE A 311 9.95 -22.59 6.78
CA ILE A 311 9.99 -22.50 8.25
C ILE A 311 10.52 -21.14 8.66
N SER A 312 9.95 -20.59 9.73
CA SER A 312 10.43 -19.38 10.38
C SER A 312 11.27 -19.76 11.60
N VAL A 313 12.56 -19.55 11.51
CA VAL A 313 13.51 -19.78 12.60
C VAL A 313 13.54 -18.53 13.47
N ILE A 314 13.22 -18.72 14.74
CA ILE A 314 13.25 -17.66 15.74
C ILE A 314 14.57 -17.75 16.49
N CYS A 315 15.34 -16.67 16.46
CA CYS A 315 16.65 -16.62 17.11
C CYS A 315 16.94 -15.23 17.71
N LYS A 316 18.03 -15.13 18.48
CA LYS A 316 18.49 -13.91 19.14
C LYS A 316 19.94 -13.59 18.77
N HIS A 317 20.23 -12.30 18.74
CA HIS A 317 21.59 -11.77 18.58
C HIS A 317 21.73 -10.45 19.35
N GLU A 318 22.87 -10.24 20.03
CA GLU A 318 23.09 -9.09 20.92
C GLU A 318 23.04 -7.74 20.19
N ALA A 319 23.47 -7.69 18.91
CA ALA A 319 23.46 -6.48 18.12
C ALA A 319 22.10 -6.18 17.46
N ALA A 320 21.08 -7.03 17.65
CA ALA A 320 19.76 -6.84 17.06
C ALA A 320 18.97 -5.75 17.78
N HIS A 321 18.19 -4.95 17.04
CA HIS A 321 17.28 -3.96 17.61
C HIS A 321 15.98 -4.57 18.17
N SER A 322 15.66 -5.78 17.77
CA SER A 322 14.50 -6.54 18.23
C SER A 322 14.98 -7.68 19.13
N ASP A 323 14.19 -7.99 20.17
CA ASP A 323 14.43 -9.17 21.03
C ASP A 323 14.34 -10.49 20.23
N VAL A 324 13.77 -10.45 19.04
CA VAL A 324 13.55 -11.61 18.17
C VAL A 324 14.01 -11.30 16.75
N ILE A 325 14.83 -12.19 16.20
CA ILE A 325 15.21 -12.25 14.80
C ILE A 325 14.39 -13.37 14.13
N ARG A 326 13.93 -13.14 12.93
CA ARG A 326 13.24 -14.15 12.10
C ARG A 326 14.04 -14.42 10.84
N ALA A 327 14.45 -15.67 10.65
CA ALA A 327 15.01 -16.16 9.40
C ALA A 327 13.99 -17.09 8.73
N ILE A 328 13.71 -16.90 7.44
CA ILE A 328 12.86 -17.80 6.66
C ILE A 328 13.76 -18.68 5.81
N ILE A 329 13.67 -19.98 6.04
CA ILE A 329 14.46 -20.99 5.32
C ILE A 329 13.54 -22.12 4.83
N GLU A 330 14.04 -22.95 3.91
CA GLU A 330 13.29 -24.09 3.40
C GLU A 330 13.12 -25.17 4.48
N SER A 331 11.97 -25.85 4.51
CA SER A 331 11.61 -26.85 5.52
C SER A 331 12.53 -28.10 5.50
N GLU A 332 13.29 -28.30 4.44
CA GLU A 332 14.30 -29.37 4.35
C GLU A 332 15.42 -29.24 5.41
N HIS A 333 15.65 -28.03 5.93
CA HIS A 333 16.66 -27.73 6.94
C HIS A 333 16.10 -27.72 8.39
N MET A 334 14.94 -28.33 8.64
CA MET A 334 14.27 -28.29 9.95
C MET A 334 15.11 -28.81 11.11
N ASP A 335 15.81 -29.93 10.91
CA ASP A 335 16.64 -30.54 11.95
C ASP A 335 17.85 -29.66 12.30
N ASP A 336 18.45 -29.00 11.34
CA ASP A 336 19.55 -28.07 11.52
C ASP A 336 19.09 -26.76 12.17
N ALA A 337 17.90 -26.31 11.84
CA ALA A 337 17.26 -25.11 12.39
C ALA A 337 16.86 -25.25 13.89
N ALA A 338 16.76 -26.46 14.40
CA ALA A 338 16.44 -26.74 15.80
C ALA A 338 17.67 -26.70 16.76
N LYS A 339 18.87 -26.44 16.23
CA LYS A 339 20.10 -26.33 17.04
C LYS A 339 20.11 -25.07 17.91
N GLU A 340 20.76 -25.12 19.06
CA GLU A 340 20.89 -23.96 19.97
C GLU A 340 21.76 -22.84 19.36
N ILE A 341 22.78 -23.20 18.60
CA ILE A 341 23.66 -22.25 17.89
C ILE A 341 23.44 -22.43 16.39
N LEU A 342 23.00 -21.38 15.75
CA LEU A 342 22.73 -21.30 14.33
C LEU A 342 23.77 -20.43 13.64
N ARG A 343 24.30 -20.90 12.53
CA ARG A 343 25.23 -20.15 11.70
C ARG A 343 24.61 -19.89 10.32
N PHE A 344 24.73 -18.67 9.87
CA PHE A 344 24.18 -18.24 8.60
C PHE A 344 25.24 -17.61 7.72
N THR A 345 25.14 -17.84 6.44
CA THR A 345 25.68 -16.97 5.40
C THR A 345 24.59 -15.96 5.04
N LEU A 346 24.95 -14.71 4.79
CA LEU A 346 24.00 -13.66 4.44
C LEU A 346 23.98 -13.46 2.92
N ALA A 347 22.80 -13.51 2.31
CA ALA A 347 22.60 -13.22 0.89
C ALA A 347 22.84 -11.73 0.62
N PRO A 348 23.88 -11.31 -0.14
CA PRO A 348 24.28 -9.90 -0.25
C PRO A 348 23.18 -8.98 -0.76
N HIS A 349 22.33 -9.46 -1.68
CA HIS A 349 21.22 -8.70 -2.26
C HIS A 349 20.01 -8.54 -1.31
N LYS A 350 20.05 -9.15 -0.12
CA LYS A 350 19.03 -9.04 0.95
C LYS A 350 19.57 -8.34 2.20
N VAL A 351 20.81 -7.81 2.12
CA VAL A 351 21.43 -7.02 3.18
C VAL A 351 21.48 -5.55 2.74
N PHE A 352 20.99 -4.68 3.58
CA PHE A 352 20.86 -3.25 3.31
C PHE A 352 21.56 -2.44 4.40
N LEU A 353 22.38 -1.48 3.99
CA LEU A 353 23.09 -0.61 4.92
C LEU A 353 22.45 0.79 4.92
N PHE A 354 22.24 1.33 6.11
CA PHE A 354 21.66 2.66 6.28
C PHE A 354 22.55 3.49 7.21
N SER A 355 22.67 4.77 6.89
CA SER A 355 23.35 5.75 7.74
C SER A 355 22.70 5.83 9.12
N LYS A 356 23.45 5.82 10.22
CA LYS A 356 22.90 6.05 11.56
C LYS A 356 22.41 7.48 11.80
N GLU A 357 22.88 8.44 11.04
CA GLU A 357 22.49 9.85 11.19
C GLU A 357 21.21 10.19 10.44
N THR A 358 21.10 9.70 9.19
CA THR A 358 20.01 10.10 8.28
C THR A 358 18.99 9.01 8.05
N GLU A 359 19.28 7.78 8.47
CA GLU A 359 18.52 6.56 8.13
C GLU A 359 18.40 6.29 6.61
N MET A 360 19.11 7.06 5.78
CA MET A 360 19.11 6.86 4.33
C MET A 360 19.99 5.67 3.94
N ARG A 361 19.64 5.03 2.83
CA ARG A 361 20.43 3.94 2.23
C ARG A 361 21.83 4.42 1.86
N LEU A 362 22.84 3.57 2.10
CA LEU A 362 24.25 3.80 1.73
C LEU A 362 24.61 3.06 0.46
#